data_3b4e9f75b058934728dd86e654cee844
#
_entry.id   3b4e9f75b058934728dd86e654cee844
#
_cell.length_a   1.000
_cell.length_b   1.000
_cell.length_c   1.000
_cell.angle_alpha   90.00
_cell.angle_beta   90.00
_cell.angle_gamma   90.00
#
_symmetry.space_group_name_H-M   'P 1'
#
loop_
_entity.id
_entity.type
_entity.pdbx_description
1 polymer ?
#
loop_
_entity_poly.entity_id
_entity_poly.type
_entity_poly.pdbx_seq_one_letter_code
_entity_poly.pdbx_strand_id
1 'polypeptide(L)'
;MIQYASNCGYTVEVFSTLVGMTLEDVDILNKVKLFRLTIHLPDKEKYAKIALTNEFKQILKKIVTLPVQNTYFMTMGTVPEDIENIIGIKINPSQMVNWAGHIDDGLVTERNEGPLVCSMHEDRDNKHIPPIILPSGDVVLCCKDWSMEYILGNLLNCTFEELYQSQTYKEVVQKMASENDNVLCRNCEFAIPVNQIKETQRKLEELNIKPTDTISQKLNGIWMTHLWRPIDPEGLLHFYPKIMNNEISIIDVEEHVKNSPEYLSLPKKILMTK
;
A
#
# COMPACT_ATOMS: atom_id res chain seq x y z
N MET A 1 -0.25 22.55 4.97
CA MET A 1 0.63 21.38 5.12
C MET A 1 1.06 20.80 3.76
N ILE A 2 0.16 20.31 2.91
CA ILE A 2 0.45 19.68 1.58
C ILE A 2 1.34 20.56 0.71
N GLN A 3 0.98 21.83 0.52
CA GLN A 3 1.77 22.78 -0.27
C GLN A 3 3.16 23.04 0.34
N TYR A 4 3.27 23.10 1.67
CA TYR A 4 4.55 23.27 2.34
C TYR A 4 5.47 22.06 2.08
N ALA A 5 4.98 20.85 2.25
CA ALA A 5 5.76 19.63 1.97
C ALA A 5 6.22 19.59 0.50
N SER A 6 5.31 19.90 -0.45
CA SER A 6 5.65 19.98 -1.87
C SER A 6 6.72 21.02 -2.16
N ASN A 7 6.64 22.20 -1.52
CA ASN A 7 7.64 23.28 -1.67
C ASN A 7 9.00 22.91 -1.07
N CYS A 8 9.03 22.04 -0.06
CA CYS A 8 10.27 21.48 0.50
C CYS A 8 10.89 20.38 -0.37
N GLY A 9 10.28 20.05 -1.51
CA GLY A 9 10.79 19.03 -2.45
C GLY A 9 10.36 17.60 -2.12
N TYR A 10 9.47 17.40 -1.14
CA TYR A 10 8.97 16.06 -0.83
C TYR A 10 8.01 15.55 -1.91
N THR A 11 8.05 14.25 -2.16
CA THR A 11 7.04 13.54 -2.94
C THR A 11 5.78 13.41 -2.10
N VAL A 12 4.70 14.09 -2.49
CA VAL A 12 3.47 14.16 -1.71
C VAL A 12 2.39 13.29 -2.35
N GLU A 13 1.90 12.33 -1.60
CA GLU A 13 0.71 11.55 -1.92
C GLU A 13 -0.40 11.88 -0.93
N VAL A 14 -1.62 12.02 -1.44
CA VAL A 14 -2.79 12.36 -0.63
C VAL A 14 -3.85 11.27 -0.78
N PHE A 15 -4.29 10.71 0.34
CA PHE A 15 -5.49 9.88 0.43
C PHE A 15 -6.61 10.71 1.03
N SER A 16 -7.78 10.71 0.41
CA SER A 16 -8.91 11.52 0.86
C SER A 16 -10.24 10.80 0.66
N THR A 17 -11.14 10.98 1.61
CA THR A 17 -12.56 10.62 1.48
C THR A 17 -13.41 11.78 0.96
N LEU A 18 -12.82 12.93 0.70
CA LEU A 18 -13.46 14.21 0.36
C LEU A 18 -14.40 14.77 1.44
N VAL A 19 -14.55 14.08 2.56
CA VAL A 19 -15.42 14.55 3.68
C VAL A 19 -14.80 15.81 4.28
N GLY A 20 -15.63 16.86 4.38
CA GLY A 20 -15.21 18.17 4.89
C GLY A 20 -14.40 19.02 3.90
N MET A 21 -14.09 18.51 2.70
CA MET A 21 -13.46 19.29 1.64
C MET A 21 -14.45 20.27 1.02
N THR A 22 -13.95 21.42 0.59
CA THR A 22 -14.72 22.45 -0.13
C THR A 22 -14.32 22.52 -1.61
N LEU A 23 -15.10 23.21 -2.42
CA LEU A 23 -14.74 23.46 -3.81
C LEU A 23 -13.45 24.29 -3.94
N GLU A 24 -13.17 25.17 -2.96
CA GLU A 24 -11.94 25.97 -2.91
C GLU A 24 -10.71 25.11 -2.62
N ASP A 25 -10.86 24.11 -1.76
CA ASP A 25 -9.77 23.14 -1.47
C ASP A 25 -9.35 22.39 -2.74
N VAL A 26 -10.29 22.06 -3.63
CA VAL A 26 -9.97 21.44 -4.92
C VAL A 26 -9.12 22.38 -5.80
N ASP A 27 -9.43 23.69 -5.82
CA ASP A 27 -8.64 24.68 -6.55
C ASP A 27 -7.22 24.82 -5.97
N ILE A 28 -7.08 24.70 -4.65
CA ILE A 28 -5.78 24.68 -3.98
C ILE A 28 -5.00 23.44 -4.35
N LEU A 29 -5.61 22.26 -4.26
CA LEU A 29 -4.96 20.99 -4.62
C LEU A 29 -4.48 20.98 -6.08
N ASN A 30 -5.25 21.58 -6.99
CA ASN A 30 -4.87 21.64 -8.40
C ASN A 30 -3.63 22.51 -8.66
N LYS A 31 -3.26 23.39 -7.72
CA LYS A 31 -2.05 24.24 -7.78
C LYS A 31 -0.82 23.56 -7.18
N VAL A 32 -1.00 22.47 -6.45
CA VAL A 32 0.08 21.73 -5.79
C VAL A 32 0.53 20.58 -6.69
N LYS A 33 1.85 20.44 -6.87
CA LYS A 33 2.40 19.28 -7.57
C LYS A 33 2.31 18.05 -6.67
N LEU A 34 1.26 17.28 -6.84
CA LEU A 34 1.09 16.00 -6.17
C LEU A 34 1.72 14.86 -6.99
N PHE A 35 2.32 13.91 -6.31
CA PHE A 35 2.69 12.63 -6.90
C PHE A 35 1.44 11.82 -7.23
N ARG A 36 0.48 11.76 -6.27
CA ARG A 36 -0.80 11.06 -6.41
C ARG A 36 -1.85 11.66 -5.49
N LEU A 37 -3.09 11.72 -5.98
CA LEU A 37 -4.29 11.93 -5.18
C LEU A 37 -5.16 10.67 -5.29
N THR A 38 -5.32 9.94 -4.20
CA THR A 38 -6.19 8.76 -4.14
C THR A 38 -7.47 9.10 -3.39
N ILE A 39 -8.60 8.95 -4.07
CA ILE A 39 -9.93 9.22 -3.51
C ILE A 39 -10.59 7.91 -3.14
N HIS A 40 -10.93 7.77 -1.87
CA HIS A 40 -11.72 6.66 -1.37
C HIS A 40 -13.20 6.98 -1.60
N LEU A 41 -13.84 6.20 -2.46
CA LEU A 41 -15.25 6.39 -2.83
C LEU A 41 -16.17 5.75 -1.80
N PRO A 42 -17.42 6.28 -1.67
CA PRO A 42 -18.48 5.61 -0.92
C PRO A 42 -18.87 4.29 -1.59
N ASP A 43 -19.28 3.33 -0.81
CA ASP A 43 -19.74 2.01 -1.26
C ASP A 43 -21.15 1.70 -0.73
N LYS A 44 -21.89 0.81 -1.42
CA LYS A 44 -23.26 0.40 -1.07
C LYS A 44 -23.31 -0.34 0.27
N GLU A 45 -22.27 -1.07 0.59
CA GLU A 45 -22.10 -1.85 1.82
C GLU A 45 -21.74 -0.96 3.02
N LYS A 46 -21.37 0.31 2.78
CA LYS A 46 -20.99 1.31 3.78
C LYS A 46 -19.74 0.96 4.61
N TYR A 47 -18.82 0.20 4.02
CA TYR A 47 -17.53 -0.08 4.65
C TYR A 47 -16.74 1.22 4.92
N ALA A 48 -16.74 2.15 3.97
CA ALA A 48 -16.03 3.42 4.09
C ALA A 48 -16.77 4.49 4.94
N LYS A 49 -18.03 4.27 5.36
CA LYS A 49 -18.84 5.21 6.13
C LYS A 49 -18.86 6.65 5.58
N ILE A 50 -18.72 6.82 4.26
CA ILE A 50 -18.74 8.11 3.57
C ILE A 50 -20.18 8.47 3.23
N ALA A 51 -20.66 9.62 3.69
CA ALA A 51 -21.99 10.10 3.37
C ALA A 51 -22.07 10.58 1.91
N LEU A 52 -23.02 10.04 1.17
CA LEU A 52 -23.28 10.41 -0.23
C LEU A 52 -24.14 11.68 -0.30
N THR A 53 -23.53 12.84 -0.04
CA THR A 53 -24.21 14.14 -0.06
C THR A 53 -24.12 14.81 -1.44
N ASN A 54 -24.93 15.84 -1.66
CA ASN A 54 -24.85 16.65 -2.88
C ASN A 54 -23.50 17.39 -2.95
N GLU A 55 -22.99 17.84 -1.82
CA GLU A 55 -21.68 18.50 -1.71
C GLU A 55 -20.57 17.53 -2.13
N PHE A 56 -20.61 16.28 -1.63
CA PHE A 56 -19.66 15.24 -2.06
C PHE A 56 -19.67 15.09 -3.59
N LYS A 57 -20.85 14.96 -4.20
CA LYS A 57 -20.99 14.82 -5.66
C LYS A 57 -20.47 16.03 -6.43
N GLN A 58 -20.71 17.25 -5.91
CA GLN A 58 -20.19 18.47 -6.53
C GLN A 58 -18.67 18.53 -6.47
N ILE A 59 -18.06 18.21 -5.34
CA ILE A 59 -16.60 18.15 -5.18
C ILE A 59 -16.03 17.09 -6.12
N LEU A 60 -16.61 15.90 -6.16
CA LEU A 60 -16.18 14.82 -7.04
C LEU A 60 -16.26 15.24 -8.52
N LYS A 61 -17.36 15.83 -8.95
CA LYS A 61 -17.50 16.38 -10.32
C LYS A 61 -16.41 17.39 -10.63
N LYS A 62 -16.11 18.30 -9.71
CA LYS A 62 -15.05 19.29 -9.89
C LYS A 62 -13.67 18.63 -10.04
N ILE A 63 -13.36 17.61 -9.22
CA ILE A 63 -12.10 16.88 -9.30
C ILE A 63 -11.95 16.15 -10.64
N VAL A 64 -13.03 15.53 -11.13
CA VAL A 64 -13.03 14.83 -12.43
C VAL A 64 -12.85 15.78 -13.61
N THR A 65 -13.36 17.01 -13.52
CA THR A 65 -13.27 18.01 -14.59
C THR A 65 -12.01 18.86 -14.55
N LEU A 66 -11.42 19.02 -13.37
CA LEU A 66 -10.12 19.69 -13.24
C LEU A 66 -9.02 18.62 -13.28
N PRO A 67 -7.99 18.81 -14.13
CA PRO A 67 -6.90 17.87 -14.20
C PRO A 67 -5.99 17.97 -12.94
N VAL A 68 -6.50 17.56 -11.79
CA VAL A 68 -5.59 17.24 -10.68
C VAL A 68 -4.76 16.07 -11.17
N GLN A 69 -3.54 16.36 -11.56
CA GLN A 69 -2.63 15.37 -12.14
C GLN A 69 -2.52 14.15 -11.21
N ASN A 70 -2.62 12.95 -11.77
CA ASN A 70 -2.50 11.70 -11.04
C ASN A 70 -3.59 11.47 -9.99
N THR A 71 -4.86 11.69 -10.34
CA THR A 71 -6.00 11.29 -9.51
C THR A 71 -6.36 9.83 -9.74
N TYR A 72 -6.52 9.10 -8.66
CA TYR A 72 -6.91 7.70 -8.61
C TYR A 72 -8.14 7.51 -7.74
N PHE A 73 -8.93 6.48 -8.02
CA PHE A 73 -10.09 6.09 -7.23
C PHE A 73 -9.92 4.70 -6.66
N MET A 74 -10.36 4.52 -5.42
CA MET A 74 -10.46 3.22 -4.76
C MET A 74 -11.78 3.09 -4.01
N THR A 75 -12.19 1.88 -3.72
CA THR A 75 -13.37 1.56 -2.92
C THR A 75 -13.15 0.24 -2.18
N MET A 76 -13.83 0.05 -1.06
CA MET A 76 -13.83 -1.23 -0.32
C MET A 76 -15.03 -2.11 -0.69
N GLY A 77 -16.04 -1.56 -1.31
CA GLY A 77 -17.26 -2.26 -1.72
C GLY A 77 -17.76 -1.81 -3.09
N THR A 78 -19.02 -2.08 -3.37
CA THR A 78 -19.66 -1.72 -4.65
C THR A 78 -19.92 -0.23 -4.74
N VAL A 79 -19.35 0.47 -5.70
CA VAL A 79 -19.60 1.90 -5.94
C VAL A 79 -21.05 2.11 -6.37
N PRO A 80 -21.76 3.12 -5.84
CA PRO A 80 -23.08 3.52 -6.35
C PRO A 80 -23.02 3.97 -7.81
N GLU A 81 -24.03 3.60 -8.60
CA GLU A 81 -24.07 3.86 -10.06
C GLU A 81 -23.96 5.36 -10.41
N ASP A 82 -24.56 6.22 -9.60
CA ASP A 82 -24.50 7.66 -9.79
C ASP A 82 -23.10 8.24 -9.57
N ILE A 83 -22.28 7.59 -8.75
CA ILE A 83 -20.87 7.91 -8.57
C ILE A 83 -20.03 7.38 -9.75
N GLU A 84 -20.26 6.14 -10.20
CA GLU A 84 -19.62 5.60 -11.40
C GLU A 84 -19.90 6.47 -12.62
N ASN A 85 -21.14 6.96 -12.78
CA ASN A 85 -21.50 7.89 -13.83
C ASN A 85 -20.78 9.24 -13.76
N ILE A 86 -20.46 9.73 -12.55
CA ILE A 86 -19.66 10.96 -12.39
C ILE A 86 -18.21 10.74 -12.81
N ILE A 87 -17.61 9.63 -12.39
CA ILE A 87 -16.19 9.35 -12.65
C ILE A 87 -15.93 8.78 -14.06
N GLY A 88 -16.95 8.22 -14.69
CA GLY A 88 -16.89 7.69 -16.06
C GLY A 88 -16.12 6.37 -16.22
N ILE A 89 -15.73 5.72 -15.13
CA ILE A 89 -15.03 4.43 -15.14
C ILE A 89 -15.59 3.51 -14.05
N LYS A 90 -15.52 2.21 -14.27
CA LYS A 90 -15.87 1.20 -13.27
C LYS A 90 -14.70 0.98 -12.32
N ILE A 91 -14.98 0.97 -11.02
CA ILE A 91 -14.00 0.72 -9.97
C ILE A 91 -14.31 -0.62 -9.31
N ASN A 92 -13.33 -1.52 -9.33
CA ASN A 92 -13.42 -2.77 -8.58
C ASN A 92 -13.10 -2.52 -7.10
N PRO A 93 -13.76 -3.22 -6.17
CA PRO A 93 -13.38 -3.16 -4.76
C PRO A 93 -11.92 -3.55 -4.53
N SER A 94 -11.25 -2.81 -3.67
CA SER A 94 -9.93 -3.18 -3.18
C SER A 94 -10.03 -4.43 -2.31
N GLN A 95 -9.00 -5.25 -2.35
CA GLN A 95 -8.94 -6.42 -1.48
C GLN A 95 -8.92 -5.95 -0.02
N MET A 96 -9.84 -6.46 0.78
CA MET A 96 -9.82 -6.25 2.22
C MET A 96 -8.66 -7.03 2.83
N VAL A 97 -7.99 -6.40 3.78
CA VAL A 97 -6.91 -7.00 4.58
C VAL A 97 -7.29 -6.92 6.05
N ASN A 98 -6.83 -7.86 6.86
CA ASN A 98 -7.20 -7.95 8.27
C ASN A 98 -6.51 -6.90 9.18
N TRP A 99 -5.65 -6.06 8.63
CA TRP A 99 -4.91 -5.02 9.37
C TRP A 99 -4.19 -5.57 10.59
N ALA A 100 -3.41 -6.62 10.38
CA ALA A 100 -2.67 -7.33 11.45
C ALA A 100 -3.58 -7.87 12.57
N GLY A 101 -4.78 -8.33 12.20
CA GLY A 101 -5.75 -8.90 13.13
C GLY A 101 -6.68 -7.88 13.80
N HIS A 102 -6.62 -6.58 13.42
CA HIS A 102 -7.53 -5.57 13.98
C HIS A 102 -8.92 -5.56 13.34
N ILE A 103 -9.07 -6.16 12.17
CA ILE A 103 -10.37 -6.30 11.49
C ILE A 103 -10.70 -7.79 11.40
N ASP A 104 -11.85 -8.16 11.96
CA ASP A 104 -12.42 -9.49 11.76
C ASP A 104 -13.17 -9.48 10.42
N ASP A 105 -12.48 -9.94 9.39
CA ASP A 105 -13.03 -10.09 8.03
C ASP A 105 -13.47 -11.55 7.74
N GLY A 106 -13.44 -12.41 8.76
CA GLY A 106 -13.70 -13.84 8.65
C GLY A 106 -12.57 -14.62 7.94
N LEU A 107 -11.49 -13.97 7.54
CA LEU A 107 -10.28 -14.61 7.03
C LEU A 107 -9.37 -14.97 8.20
N VAL A 108 -9.17 -16.25 8.40
CA VAL A 108 -8.19 -16.74 9.38
C VAL A 108 -6.81 -16.51 8.78
N THR A 109 -6.12 -15.46 9.22
CA THR A 109 -4.69 -15.33 8.96
C THR A 109 -3.96 -16.29 9.89
N GLU A 110 -3.21 -17.21 9.31
CA GLU A 110 -2.29 -18.03 10.11
C GLU A 110 -1.29 -17.10 10.81
N ARG A 111 -1.08 -17.35 12.09
CA ARG A 111 -0.11 -16.59 12.88
C ARG A 111 1.30 -16.90 12.38
N ASN A 112 2.05 -15.88 12.03
CA ASN A 112 3.45 -16.02 11.66
C ASN A 112 4.28 -16.54 12.84
N GLU A 113 5.07 -17.60 12.62
CA GLU A 113 5.95 -18.21 13.61
C GLU A 113 7.43 -17.94 13.29
N GLY A 114 8.30 -18.08 14.28
CA GLY A 114 9.73 -17.84 14.15
C GLY A 114 10.10 -16.35 14.07
N PRO A 115 11.39 -16.03 13.89
CA PRO A 115 11.86 -14.67 13.66
C PRO A 115 11.23 -14.06 12.41
N LEU A 116 10.82 -12.79 12.48
CA LEU A 116 10.09 -12.07 11.44
C LEU A 116 10.88 -10.88 10.91
N VAL A 117 10.63 -10.55 9.65
CA VAL A 117 10.98 -9.26 9.04
C VAL A 117 9.74 -8.62 8.43
N CYS A 118 9.72 -7.29 8.34
CA CYS A 118 8.64 -6.55 7.70
C CYS A 118 8.95 -6.37 6.21
N SER A 119 8.04 -6.83 5.31
CA SER A 119 8.22 -6.67 3.86
C SER A 119 7.97 -5.24 3.36
N MET A 120 7.34 -4.38 4.17
CA MET A 120 7.19 -2.96 3.85
C MET A 120 8.52 -2.18 3.96
N HIS A 121 9.58 -2.84 4.37
CA HIS A 121 10.92 -2.28 4.54
C HIS A 121 11.77 -2.55 3.30
N GLU A 122 12.36 -1.52 2.74
CA GLU A 122 13.27 -1.67 1.59
C GLU A 122 14.49 -2.53 1.94
N ASP A 123 15.03 -2.35 3.14
CA ASP A 123 16.26 -3.02 3.57
C ASP A 123 16.04 -4.38 4.24
N ARG A 124 14.78 -4.78 4.54
CA ARG A 124 14.41 -6.03 5.24
C ARG A 124 15.19 -6.33 6.53
N ASP A 125 15.82 -5.33 7.12
CA ASP A 125 16.61 -5.46 8.35
C ASP A 125 15.89 -4.91 9.60
N ASN A 126 14.63 -4.51 9.45
CA ASN A 126 13.76 -3.91 10.47
C ASN A 126 14.31 -2.62 11.11
N LYS A 127 15.30 -1.96 10.48
CA LYS A 127 15.90 -0.77 11.08
C LYS A 127 14.95 0.42 11.12
N HIS A 128 14.05 0.53 10.13
CA HIS A 128 13.13 1.67 10.04
C HIS A 128 11.78 1.25 9.47
N ILE A 129 10.89 0.71 10.29
CA ILE A 129 9.50 0.48 9.88
C ILE A 129 8.85 1.85 9.60
N PRO A 130 8.19 2.08 8.43
CA PRO A 130 7.60 3.37 8.11
C PRO A 130 6.56 3.79 9.14
N PRO A 131 6.82 4.84 9.95
CA PRO A 131 5.94 5.23 11.02
C PRO A 131 4.79 6.08 10.52
N ILE A 132 3.73 6.18 11.32
CA ILE A 132 2.61 7.09 11.08
C ILE A 132 2.63 8.20 12.13
N ILE A 133 2.58 9.44 11.66
CA ILE A 133 2.52 10.62 12.52
C ILE A 133 1.05 11.02 12.68
N LEU A 134 0.58 11.05 13.92
CA LEU A 134 -0.77 11.50 14.26
C LEU A 134 -0.84 13.04 14.33
N PRO A 135 -2.05 13.63 14.24
CA PRO A 135 -2.20 15.10 14.36
C PRO A 135 -1.72 15.68 15.68
N SER A 136 -1.65 14.86 16.75
CA SER A 136 -1.08 15.22 18.07
C SER A 136 0.45 15.36 18.06
N GLY A 137 1.12 14.91 17.00
CA GLY A 137 2.57 14.74 16.95
C GLY A 137 3.05 13.38 17.45
N ASP A 138 2.17 12.55 18.01
CA ASP A 138 2.52 11.18 18.39
C ASP A 138 2.83 10.36 17.13
N VAL A 139 3.79 9.45 17.28
CA VAL A 139 4.24 8.58 16.20
C VAL A 139 3.96 7.14 16.58
N VAL A 140 3.13 6.46 15.79
CA VAL A 140 2.86 5.03 15.96
C VAL A 140 3.73 4.20 15.01
N LEU A 141 3.92 2.94 15.36
CA LEU A 141 4.86 2.02 14.74
C LEU A 141 4.72 1.95 13.20
N CYS A 142 3.51 1.73 12.71
CA CYS A 142 3.24 1.61 11.27
C CYS A 142 1.74 1.77 10.97
N CYS A 143 1.38 1.75 9.69
CA CYS A 143 -0.02 1.88 9.24
C CYS A 143 -0.91 0.68 9.61
N LYS A 144 -0.37 -0.42 10.12
CA LYS A 144 -1.14 -1.59 10.59
C LYS A 144 -1.45 -1.54 12.08
N ASP A 145 -0.82 -0.64 12.82
CA ASP A 145 -1.08 -0.42 14.26
C ASP A 145 -2.33 0.48 14.47
N TRP A 146 -3.49 -0.03 14.08
CA TRP A 146 -4.76 0.71 14.16
C TRP A 146 -5.24 0.93 15.59
N SER A 147 -4.86 0.07 16.52
CA SER A 147 -5.13 0.26 17.94
C SER A 147 -4.24 1.33 18.59
N MET A 148 -3.21 1.81 17.87
CA MET A 148 -2.21 2.76 18.38
C MET A 148 -1.53 2.23 19.65
N GLU A 149 -1.27 0.93 19.68
CA GLU A 149 -0.69 0.25 20.83
C GLU A 149 0.81 0.54 20.97
N TYR A 150 1.48 0.76 19.83
CA TYR A 150 2.94 0.93 19.77
C TYR A 150 3.32 2.38 19.47
N ILE A 151 3.11 3.28 20.45
CA ILE A 151 3.55 4.68 20.34
C ILE A 151 5.06 4.75 20.55
N LEU A 152 5.79 5.22 19.54
CA LEU A 152 7.25 5.32 19.56
C LEU A 152 7.74 6.58 20.28
N GLY A 153 6.96 7.65 20.24
CA GLY A 153 7.27 8.95 20.84
C GLY A 153 6.42 10.06 20.25
N ASN A 154 6.79 11.32 20.52
CA ASN A 154 6.08 12.49 20.00
C ASN A 154 7.08 13.49 19.41
N LEU A 155 6.94 13.83 18.13
CA LEU A 155 7.85 14.73 17.40
C LEU A 155 7.85 16.18 17.87
N LEU A 156 6.95 16.56 18.78
CA LEU A 156 7.02 17.84 19.47
C LEU A 156 8.07 17.84 20.60
N ASN A 157 8.51 16.65 21.04
CA ASN A 157 9.36 16.46 22.21
C ASN A 157 10.65 15.68 21.92
N CYS A 158 10.77 15.02 20.78
CA CYS A 158 11.94 14.22 20.40
C CYS A 158 12.22 14.34 18.88
N THR A 159 13.42 13.97 18.48
CA THR A 159 13.83 13.90 17.08
C THR A 159 13.30 12.62 16.42
N PHE A 160 13.33 12.58 15.07
CA PHE A 160 12.93 11.40 14.31
C PHE A 160 13.82 10.18 14.62
N GLU A 161 15.12 10.40 14.80
CA GLU A 161 16.10 9.35 15.12
C GLU A 161 15.87 8.77 16.52
N GLU A 162 15.46 9.59 17.49
CA GLU A 162 15.17 9.15 18.84
C GLU A 162 13.95 8.22 18.93
N LEU A 163 12.99 8.32 17.98
CA LEU A 163 11.85 7.40 17.90
C LEU A 163 12.30 5.93 17.76
N TYR A 164 13.31 5.69 16.94
CA TYR A 164 13.87 4.34 16.72
C TYR A 164 14.80 3.88 17.85
N GLN A 165 15.12 4.76 18.78
CA GLN A 165 15.82 4.44 20.02
C GLN A 165 14.86 4.26 21.20
N SER A 166 13.55 4.47 20.99
CA SER A 166 12.55 4.32 22.04
C SER A 166 12.50 2.88 22.58
N GLN A 167 12.07 2.74 23.82
CA GLN A 167 11.90 1.43 24.44
C GLN A 167 10.85 0.61 23.69
N THR A 168 9.73 1.23 23.28
CA THR A 168 8.66 0.59 22.49
C THR A 168 9.21 -0.01 21.19
N TYR A 169 10.02 0.76 20.43
CA TYR A 169 10.57 0.25 19.17
C TYR A 169 11.52 -0.93 19.40
N LYS A 170 12.42 -0.83 20.38
CA LYS A 170 13.35 -1.91 20.74
C LYS A 170 12.64 -3.20 21.15
N GLU A 171 11.56 -3.08 21.93
CA GLU A 171 10.75 -4.23 22.33
C GLU A 171 10.05 -4.89 21.12
N VAL A 172 9.51 -4.09 20.19
CA VAL A 172 8.93 -4.62 18.96
C VAL A 172 9.96 -5.41 18.14
N VAL A 173 11.13 -4.83 17.89
CA VAL A 173 12.21 -5.49 17.14
C VAL A 173 12.68 -6.76 17.85
N GLN A 174 12.83 -6.72 19.17
CA GLN A 174 13.20 -7.90 19.96
C GLN A 174 12.15 -9.01 19.88
N LYS A 175 10.86 -8.67 19.99
CA LYS A 175 9.75 -9.62 19.88
C LYS A 175 9.63 -10.18 18.45
N MET A 176 9.89 -9.38 17.43
CA MET A 176 9.95 -9.86 16.03
C MET A 176 11.10 -10.85 15.82
N ALA A 177 12.22 -10.67 16.50
CA ALA A 177 13.37 -11.59 16.42
C ALA A 177 13.19 -12.89 17.22
N SER A 178 12.19 -12.97 18.09
CA SER A 178 11.92 -14.15 18.91
C SER A 178 11.13 -15.22 18.14
N GLU A 179 11.07 -16.44 18.68
CA GLU A 179 10.29 -17.54 18.10
C GLU A 179 8.77 -17.30 18.23
N ASN A 180 8.28 -16.83 19.40
CA ASN A 180 6.86 -16.85 19.71
C ASN A 180 6.34 -15.67 20.53
N ASP A 181 7.15 -14.64 20.81
CA ASP A 181 6.70 -13.49 21.58
C ASP A 181 5.54 -12.78 20.88
N ASN A 182 4.57 -12.32 21.67
CA ASN A 182 3.40 -11.66 21.12
C ASN A 182 3.74 -10.25 20.65
N VAL A 183 3.51 -9.99 19.38
CA VAL A 183 3.69 -8.69 18.72
C VAL A 183 2.71 -8.59 17.55
N LEU A 184 2.27 -7.38 17.22
CA LEU A 184 1.38 -7.07 16.09
C LEU A 184 1.75 -7.83 14.82
N CYS A 185 3.06 -7.89 14.51
CA CYS A 185 3.58 -8.50 13.28
C CYS A 185 3.28 -10.00 13.15
N ARG A 186 2.94 -10.70 14.24
CA ARG A 186 2.55 -12.11 14.17
C ARG A 186 1.28 -12.35 13.35
N ASN A 187 0.39 -11.39 13.31
CA ASN A 187 -0.86 -11.46 12.56
C ASN A 187 -0.85 -10.56 11.32
N CYS A 188 0.30 -9.99 10.97
CA CYS A 188 0.42 -9.03 9.88
C CYS A 188 0.75 -9.74 8.56
N GLU A 189 -0.01 -9.43 7.52
CA GLU A 189 0.17 -9.92 6.15
C GLU A 189 1.48 -9.44 5.49
N PHE A 190 2.13 -8.41 6.06
CA PHE A 190 3.42 -7.90 5.59
C PHE A 190 4.62 -8.45 6.36
N ALA A 191 4.39 -9.25 7.39
CA ALA A 191 5.47 -9.91 8.10
C ALA A 191 5.83 -11.23 7.40
N ILE A 192 7.13 -11.44 7.20
CA ILE A 192 7.65 -12.64 6.54
C ILE A 192 8.56 -13.38 7.52
N PRO A 193 8.33 -14.68 7.76
CA PRO A 193 9.26 -15.51 8.54
C PRO A 193 10.65 -15.56 7.89
N VAL A 194 11.69 -15.38 8.68
CA VAL A 194 13.09 -15.39 8.20
C VAL A 194 13.45 -16.72 7.55
N ASN A 195 12.92 -17.84 8.03
CA ASN A 195 13.13 -19.16 7.43
C ASN A 195 12.54 -19.23 6.01
N GLN A 196 11.38 -18.63 5.74
CA GLN A 196 10.79 -18.55 4.40
C GLN A 196 11.70 -17.78 3.44
N ILE A 197 12.26 -16.64 3.89
CA ILE A 197 13.19 -15.86 3.08
C ILE A 197 14.43 -16.69 2.73
N LYS A 198 15.02 -17.37 3.73
CA LYS A 198 16.21 -18.22 3.52
C LYS A 198 15.92 -19.36 2.55
N GLU A 199 14.78 -20.02 2.70
CA GLU A 199 14.36 -21.09 1.81
C GLU A 199 14.15 -20.60 0.37
N THR A 200 13.50 -19.45 0.22
CA THR A 200 13.28 -18.84 -1.09
C THR A 200 14.61 -18.43 -1.75
N GLN A 201 15.55 -17.84 -0.99
CA GLN A 201 16.89 -17.50 -1.46
C GLN A 201 17.65 -18.75 -1.90
N ARG A 202 17.65 -19.83 -1.10
CA ARG A 202 18.26 -21.10 -1.45
C ARG A 202 17.74 -21.64 -2.78
N LYS A 203 16.42 -21.63 -3.01
CA LYS A 203 15.81 -22.07 -4.28
C LYS A 203 16.24 -21.22 -5.47
N LEU A 204 16.32 -19.89 -5.30
CA LEU A 204 16.83 -19.00 -6.36
C LEU A 204 18.29 -19.32 -6.72
N GLU A 205 19.12 -19.57 -5.72
CA GLU A 205 20.54 -19.97 -5.91
C GLU A 205 20.65 -21.32 -6.62
N GLU A 206 19.89 -22.33 -6.20
CA GLU A 206 19.87 -23.66 -6.84
C GLU A 206 19.47 -23.60 -8.32
N LEU A 207 18.51 -22.73 -8.65
CA LEU A 207 18.09 -22.49 -10.03
C LEU A 207 18.97 -21.48 -10.78
N ASN A 208 20.02 -20.95 -10.12
CA ASN A 208 20.90 -19.89 -10.65
C ASN A 208 20.14 -18.67 -11.17
N ILE A 209 19.03 -18.30 -10.52
CA ILE A 209 18.22 -17.13 -10.87
C ILE A 209 18.81 -15.90 -10.17
N LYS A 210 19.20 -14.88 -10.94
CA LYS A 210 19.75 -13.63 -10.43
C LYS A 210 18.83 -12.45 -10.72
N PRO A 211 18.68 -11.48 -9.81
CA PRO A 211 17.91 -10.26 -10.07
C PRO A 211 18.39 -9.47 -11.28
N THR A 212 19.68 -9.62 -11.64
CA THR A 212 20.31 -8.95 -12.79
C THR A 212 20.09 -9.64 -14.13
N ASP A 213 19.50 -10.83 -14.15
CA ASP A 213 19.22 -11.55 -15.40
C ASP A 213 18.17 -10.81 -16.23
N THR A 214 18.30 -10.90 -17.55
CA THR A 214 17.37 -10.22 -18.47
C THR A 214 15.90 -10.58 -18.22
N ILE A 215 15.61 -11.85 -17.91
CA ILE A 215 14.24 -12.30 -17.59
C ILE A 215 13.77 -11.70 -16.28
N SER A 216 14.60 -11.75 -15.23
CA SER A 216 14.29 -11.16 -13.93
C SER A 216 14.00 -9.67 -14.03
N GLN A 217 14.80 -8.93 -14.81
CA GLN A 217 14.59 -7.49 -15.07
C GLN A 217 13.29 -7.22 -15.83
N LYS A 218 12.96 -8.03 -16.83
CA LYS A 218 11.68 -7.90 -17.56
C LYS A 218 10.49 -8.18 -16.65
N LEU A 219 10.56 -9.25 -15.86
CA LEU A 219 9.51 -9.58 -14.87
C LEU A 219 9.35 -8.44 -13.85
N ASN A 220 10.46 -7.95 -13.30
CA ASN A 220 10.41 -6.80 -12.39
C ASN A 220 9.79 -5.56 -13.04
N GLY A 221 10.09 -5.30 -14.31
CA GLY A 221 9.48 -4.22 -15.09
C GLY A 221 7.95 -4.34 -15.19
N ILE A 222 7.42 -5.54 -15.40
CA ILE A 222 5.96 -5.80 -15.41
C ILE A 222 5.35 -5.47 -14.04
N TRP A 223 5.95 -5.96 -12.94
CA TRP A 223 5.47 -5.69 -11.57
C TRP A 223 5.50 -4.20 -11.25
N MET A 224 6.63 -3.53 -11.51
CA MET A 224 6.76 -2.08 -11.30
C MET A 224 5.72 -1.28 -12.10
N THR A 225 5.43 -1.68 -13.33
CA THR A 225 4.49 -0.97 -14.22
C THR A 225 3.05 -1.16 -13.79
N HIS A 226 2.68 -2.38 -13.43
CA HIS A 226 1.28 -2.75 -13.20
C HIS A 226 0.89 -2.82 -11.73
N LEU A 227 1.80 -3.23 -10.84
CA LEU A 227 1.53 -3.41 -9.40
C LEU A 227 2.23 -2.38 -8.51
N TRP A 228 3.04 -1.49 -9.10
CA TRP A 228 3.78 -0.41 -8.43
C TRP A 228 4.72 -0.89 -7.32
N ARG A 229 5.17 -2.11 -7.41
CA ARG A 229 6.15 -2.74 -6.52
C ARG A 229 7.11 -3.63 -7.30
N PRO A 230 8.29 -3.94 -6.77
CA PRO A 230 9.14 -4.95 -7.39
C PRO A 230 8.49 -6.33 -7.33
N ILE A 231 8.92 -7.22 -8.24
CA ILE A 231 8.53 -8.63 -8.16
C ILE A 231 9.16 -9.24 -6.89
N ASP A 232 8.34 -9.98 -6.15
CA ASP A 232 8.84 -10.73 -5.01
C ASP A 232 9.63 -11.98 -5.46
N PRO A 233 10.50 -12.52 -4.58
CA PRO A 233 11.29 -13.70 -4.89
C PRO A 233 10.47 -14.94 -5.26
N GLU A 234 9.27 -15.08 -4.70
CA GLU A 234 8.35 -16.19 -5.00
C GLU A 234 7.78 -16.06 -6.41
N GLY A 235 7.42 -14.84 -6.83
CA GLY A 235 7.02 -14.54 -8.20
C GLY A 235 8.14 -14.88 -9.20
N LEU A 236 9.40 -14.58 -8.86
CA LEU A 236 10.54 -14.99 -9.68
C LEU A 236 10.66 -16.51 -9.78
N LEU A 237 10.57 -17.23 -8.65
CA LEU A 237 10.61 -18.69 -8.63
C LEU A 237 9.47 -19.32 -9.43
N HIS A 238 8.31 -18.66 -9.47
CA HIS A 238 7.15 -19.17 -10.21
C HIS A 238 7.25 -18.95 -11.72
N PHE A 239 7.64 -17.76 -12.17
CA PHE A 239 7.57 -17.40 -13.58
C PHE A 239 8.87 -17.64 -14.35
N TYR A 240 10.03 -17.44 -13.71
CA TYR A 240 11.34 -17.54 -14.38
C TYR A 240 11.57 -18.92 -15.01
N PRO A 241 11.40 -20.05 -14.32
CA PRO A 241 11.62 -21.38 -14.91
C PRO A 241 10.68 -21.66 -16.09
N LYS A 242 9.43 -21.23 -15.99
CA LYS A 242 8.43 -21.42 -17.06
C LYS A 242 8.79 -20.68 -18.33
N ILE A 243 9.34 -19.47 -18.20
CA ILE A 243 9.82 -18.69 -19.36
C ILE A 243 11.06 -19.36 -19.96
N MET A 244 12.00 -19.80 -19.12
CA MET A 244 13.22 -20.50 -19.58
C MET A 244 12.90 -21.78 -20.34
N ASN A 245 11.87 -22.51 -19.90
CA ASN A 245 11.41 -23.73 -20.54
C ASN A 245 10.47 -23.49 -21.75
N ASN A 246 10.20 -22.22 -22.13
CA ASN A 246 9.24 -21.83 -23.16
C ASN A 246 7.81 -22.34 -22.90
N GLU A 247 7.43 -22.55 -21.64
CA GLU A 247 6.07 -22.92 -21.25
C GLU A 247 5.12 -21.73 -21.32
N ILE A 248 5.62 -20.52 -21.04
CA ILE A 248 4.89 -19.27 -21.13
C ILE A 248 5.80 -18.17 -21.69
N SER A 249 5.23 -17.16 -22.30
CA SER A 249 5.94 -15.96 -22.76
C SER A 249 5.89 -14.82 -21.73
N ILE A 250 6.75 -13.82 -21.88
CA ILE A 250 6.70 -12.57 -21.09
C ILE A 250 5.35 -11.86 -21.26
N ILE A 251 4.73 -11.95 -22.44
CA ILE A 251 3.41 -11.35 -22.72
C ILE A 251 2.32 -12.05 -21.92
N ASP A 252 2.38 -13.40 -21.85
CA ASP A 252 1.41 -14.17 -21.05
C ASP A 252 1.51 -13.82 -19.55
N VAL A 253 2.73 -13.59 -19.06
CA VAL A 253 2.93 -13.13 -17.68
C VAL A 253 2.33 -11.74 -17.46
N GLU A 254 2.54 -10.81 -18.38
CA GLU A 254 1.94 -9.47 -18.29
C GLU A 254 0.40 -9.53 -18.29
N GLU A 255 -0.19 -10.36 -19.13
CA GLU A 255 -1.64 -10.58 -19.13
C GLU A 255 -2.11 -11.23 -17.82
N HIS A 256 -1.38 -12.21 -17.30
CA HIS A 256 -1.66 -12.82 -16.00
C HIS A 256 -1.68 -11.78 -14.88
N VAL A 257 -0.67 -10.90 -14.83
CA VAL A 257 -0.59 -9.82 -13.85
C VAL A 257 -1.77 -8.87 -13.98
N LYS A 258 -2.15 -8.45 -15.19
CA LYS A 258 -3.30 -7.55 -15.44
C LYS A 258 -4.65 -8.18 -15.05
N ASN A 259 -4.75 -9.49 -15.01
CA ASN A 259 -5.94 -10.22 -14.59
C ASN A 259 -5.88 -10.67 -13.12
N SER A 260 -4.79 -10.40 -12.42
CA SER A 260 -4.64 -10.79 -11.01
C SER A 260 -5.57 -10.00 -10.09
N PRO A 261 -6.05 -10.60 -8.99
CA PRO A 261 -6.83 -9.89 -7.97
C PRO A 261 -6.09 -8.64 -7.45
N GLU A 262 -4.77 -8.71 -7.28
CA GLU A 262 -3.94 -7.60 -6.86
C GLU A 262 -4.07 -6.42 -7.83
N TYR A 263 -3.84 -6.63 -9.13
CA TYR A 263 -3.97 -5.57 -10.14
C TYR A 263 -5.40 -5.02 -10.21
N LEU A 264 -6.41 -5.89 -10.16
CA LEU A 264 -7.81 -5.49 -10.27
C LEU A 264 -8.27 -4.66 -9.07
N SER A 265 -7.65 -4.85 -7.91
CA SER A 265 -7.93 -4.11 -6.67
C SER A 265 -7.16 -2.78 -6.55
N LEU A 266 -6.18 -2.52 -7.41
CA LEU A 266 -5.43 -1.26 -7.36
C LEU A 266 -6.32 -0.05 -7.69
N PRO A 267 -6.05 1.12 -7.08
CA PRO A 267 -6.72 2.36 -7.43
C PRO A 267 -6.65 2.65 -8.92
N LYS A 268 -7.77 2.99 -9.54
CA LYS A 268 -7.85 3.25 -10.99
C LYS A 268 -7.63 4.74 -11.28
N LYS A 269 -6.72 5.02 -12.22
CA LYS A 269 -6.43 6.37 -12.70
C LYS A 269 -7.52 6.83 -13.68
N ILE A 270 -7.94 8.09 -13.57
CA ILE A 270 -8.74 8.71 -14.62
C ILE A 270 -7.86 8.86 -15.86
N LEU A 271 -8.23 8.17 -16.92
CA LEU A 271 -7.70 8.48 -18.25
C LEU A 271 -8.46 9.70 -18.76
N MET A 272 -7.84 10.86 -18.71
CA MET A 272 -8.42 12.04 -19.35
C MET A 272 -8.46 11.80 -20.87
N THR A 273 -9.65 11.56 -21.39
CA THR A 273 -9.89 11.71 -22.84
C THR A 273 -9.64 13.18 -23.17
N LYS A 274 -8.63 13.44 -24.02
CA LYS A 274 -8.34 14.75 -24.59
C LYS A 274 -9.50 15.24 -25.43
#